data_f034bbd3ab60c575a4e8bbc9ae604ade
#
_entry.id   f034bbd3ab60c575a4e8bbc9ae604ade
#
_cell.length_a   1.000
_cell.length_b   1.000
_cell.length_c   1.000
_cell.angle_alpha   90.00
_cell.angle_beta   90.00
_cell.angle_gamma   90.00
#
_symmetry.space_group_name_H-M   'P 1'
#
loop_
_entity.id
_entity.type
_entity.pdbx_description
1 polymer ?
#
loop_
_entity_poly.entity_id
_entity_poly.type
_entity_poly.pdbx_seq_one_letter_code
_entity_poly.pdbx_strand_id
1 'polypeptide(L)'
;MRENKGALPHWLGAVLAVVLLYGGMEALGVTCPIRFFTGISCAGCGMSRAWLALLRGDVSAAWGYHPLFWLPIPAAGLFLFRRQIPRRVLRGAAWAGAALFLIVYALRMADPGDSVVTFAPQTGFLFRIVFER
;
A
#
# COMPACT_ATOMS: atom_id res chain seq x y z
N MET A 1 28.59 6.76 29.12
CA MET A 1 27.32 6.82 28.37
C MET A 1 27.25 8.19 27.71
N ARG A 2 27.54 8.29 26.42
CA ARG A 2 27.40 9.56 25.66
C ARG A 2 25.98 9.65 25.18
N GLU A 3 25.15 10.46 25.82
CA GLU A 3 23.86 10.88 25.28
C GLU A 3 24.11 11.64 23.96
N ASN A 4 23.72 11.04 22.89
CA ASN A 4 23.76 11.65 21.56
C ASN A 4 22.58 12.64 21.45
N LYS A 5 22.72 13.81 22.06
CA LYS A 5 21.77 14.93 22.00
C LYS A 5 21.84 15.56 20.61
N GLY A 6 21.15 14.99 19.64
CA GLY A 6 21.04 15.60 18.31
C GLY A 6 20.75 14.65 17.16
N ALA A 7 20.80 13.34 17.36
CA ALA A 7 20.39 12.40 16.31
C ALA A 7 18.87 12.26 16.32
N LEU A 8 18.24 12.61 15.20
CA LEU A 8 16.85 12.25 14.95
C LEU A 8 16.67 10.75 15.28
N PRO A 9 15.64 10.38 16.05
CA PRO A 9 15.42 8.98 16.39
C PRO A 9 15.35 8.17 15.09
N HIS A 10 16.05 7.03 15.05
CA HIS A 10 16.21 6.23 13.83
C HIS A 10 14.88 5.84 13.18
N TRP A 11 13.80 5.73 13.95
CA TRP A 11 12.47 5.51 13.41
C TRP A 11 11.98 6.71 12.57
N LEU A 12 12.30 7.95 12.97
CA LEU A 12 11.93 9.16 12.22
C LEU A 12 12.74 9.26 10.91
N GLY A 13 14.03 8.91 10.95
CA GLY A 13 14.87 8.80 9.76
C GLY A 13 14.35 7.73 8.79
N ALA A 14 13.93 6.57 9.31
CA ALA A 14 13.33 5.52 8.51
C ALA A 14 12.00 5.95 7.88
N VAL A 15 11.12 6.59 8.65
CA VAL A 15 9.85 7.14 8.12
C VAL A 15 10.11 8.18 7.05
N LEU A 16 11.04 9.11 7.30
CA LEU A 16 11.40 10.14 6.31
C LEU A 16 11.96 9.52 5.03
N ALA A 17 12.84 8.52 5.14
CA ALA A 17 13.40 7.82 3.99
C ALA A 17 12.31 7.11 3.17
N VAL A 18 11.35 6.45 3.83
CA VAL A 18 10.22 5.81 3.17
C VAL A 18 9.32 6.84 2.47
N VAL A 19 9.01 7.96 3.14
CA VAL A 19 8.19 9.04 2.56
C VAL A 19 8.88 9.67 1.35
N LEU A 20 10.18 9.94 1.45
CA LEU A 20 10.97 10.50 0.34
C LEU A 20 11.08 9.53 -0.83
N LEU A 21 11.28 8.23 -0.54
CA LEU A 21 11.34 7.20 -1.57
C LEU A 21 10.01 7.09 -2.32
N TYR A 22 8.90 6.98 -1.58
CA TYR A 22 7.57 6.89 -2.19
C TYR A 22 7.18 8.17 -2.93
N GLY A 23 7.42 9.34 -2.34
CA GLY A 23 7.15 10.63 -2.96
C GLY A 23 7.99 10.84 -4.22
N GLY A 24 9.26 10.46 -4.19
CA GLY A 24 10.16 10.51 -5.35
C GLY A 24 9.71 9.57 -6.47
N MET A 25 9.28 8.36 -6.14
CA MET A 25 8.75 7.41 -7.12
C MET A 25 7.46 7.92 -7.76
N GLU A 26 6.56 8.51 -6.98
CA GLU A 26 5.30 9.08 -7.48
C GLU A 26 5.55 10.29 -8.39
N ALA A 27 6.54 11.13 -8.06
CA ALA A 27 6.98 12.25 -8.91
C ALA A 27 7.57 11.78 -10.25
N LEU A 28 8.20 10.59 -10.27
CA LEU A 28 8.72 9.95 -11.49
C LEU A 28 7.63 9.17 -12.26
N GLY A 29 6.35 9.22 -11.82
CA GLY A 29 5.25 8.48 -12.44
C GLY A 29 5.21 6.99 -12.10
N VAL A 30 6.12 6.52 -11.23
CA VAL A 30 6.17 5.13 -10.77
C VAL A 30 5.26 4.98 -9.55
N THR A 31 4.00 4.74 -9.77
CA THR A 31 2.98 4.65 -8.72
C THR A 31 3.12 3.42 -7.82
N CYS A 32 3.76 2.35 -8.34
CA CYS A 32 3.97 1.11 -7.59
C CYS A 32 5.23 0.41 -8.09
N PRO A 33 6.23 0.15 -7.22
CA PRO A 33 7.45 -0.57 -7.61
C PRO A 33 7.14 -1.95 -8.20
N ILE A 34 6.21 -2.68 -7.60
CA ILE A 34 5.84 -4.03 -8.06
C ILE A 34 5.27 -3.97 -9.49
N ARG A 35 4.39 -3.01 -9.77
CA ARG A 35 3.85 -2.80 -11.10
C ARG A 35 4.94 -2.41 -12.11
N PHE A 36 5.88 -1.58 -11.70
CA PHE A 36 6.99 -1.15 -12.55
C PHE A 36 7.85 -2.35 -12.98
N PHE A 37 8.19 -3.25 -12.06
CA PHE A 37 9.03 -4.40 -12.36
C PHE A 37 8.26 -5.53 -13.05
N THR A 38 7.06 -5.85 -12.61
CA THR A 38 6.31 -7.05 -13.06
C THR A 38 5.22 -6.75 -14.08
N GLY A 39 4.79 -5.49 -14.21
CA GLY A 39 3.61 -5.11 -14.98
C GLY A 39 2.28 -5.48 -14.31
N ILE A 40 2.33 -6.09 -13.11
CA ILE A 40 1.15 -6.54 -12.37
C ILE A 40 0.93 -5.60 -11.18
N SER A 41 -0.28 -5.09 -11.02
CA SER A 41 -0.63 -4.24 -9.88
C SER A 41 -0.66 -5.06 -8.59
N CYS A 42 -0.08 -4.53 -7.51
CA CYS A 42 -0.16 -5.19 -6.19
C CYS A 42 -1.53 -4.96 -5.53
N ALA A 43 -1.84 -5.77 -4.51
CA ALA A 43 -3.10 -5.67 -3.77
C ALA A 43 -3.33 -4.31 -3.07
N GLY A 44 -2.26 -3.55 -2.80
CA GLY A 44 -2.32 -2.20 -2.23
C GLY A 44 -2.32 -1.07 -3.27
N CYS A 45 -2.36 -1.39 -4.58
CA CYS A 45 -2.39 -0.35 -5.61
C CYS A 45 -3.61 0.56 -5.46
N GLY A 46 -3.37 1.88 -5.44
CA GLY A 46 -4.40 2.88 -5.23
C GLY A 46 -4.58 3.32 -3.77
N MET A 47 -4.02 2.62 -2.78
CA MET A 47 -4.16 2.97 -1.36
C MET A 47 -3.64 4.39 -1.07
N SER A 48 -2.45 4.75 -1.55
CA SER A 48 -1.88 6.10 -1.35
C SER A 48 -2.75 7.17 -2.00
N ARG A 49 -3.25 6.92 -3.21
CA ARG A 49 -4.16 7.84 -3.90
C ARG A 49 -5.50 7.98 -3.18
N ALA A 50 -6.03 6.88 -2.63
CA ALA A 50 -7.24 6.90 -1.83
C ALA A 50 -7.07 7.79 -0.58
N TRP A 51 -5.94 7.68 0.12
CA TRP A 51 -5.64 8.55 1.26
C TRP A 51 -5.44 10.02 0.86
N LEU A 52 -4.78 10.29 -0.26
CA LEU A 52 -4.64 11.66 -0.78
C LEU A 52 -5.99 12.26 -1.19
N ALA A 53 -6.88 11.48 -1.81
CA ALA A 53 -8.24 11.91 -2.12
C ALA A 53 -9.03 12.20 -0.84
N LEU A 54 -8.90 11.34 0.18
CA LEU A 54 -9.54 11.54 1.48
C LEU A 54 -9.07 12.83 2.16
N LEU A 55 -7.77 13.13 2.11
CA LEU A 55 -7.21 14.38 2.66
C LEU A 55 -7.70 15.62 1.92
N ARG A 56 -8.10 15.48 0.65
CA ARG A 56 -8.74 16.53 -0.14
C ARG A 56 -10.25 16.64 0.10
N GLY A 57 -10.82 15.77 0.94
CA GLY A 57 -12.26 15.71 1.24
C GLY A 57 -13.08 14.92 0.21
N ASP A 58 -12.44 14.29 -0.76
CA ASP A 58 -13.13 13.50 -1.80
C ASP A 58 -13.19 12.02 -1.41
N VAL A 59 -14.20 11.67 -0.64
CA VAL A 59 -14.47 10.29 -0.18
C VAL A 59 -14.86 9.39 -1.36
N SER A 60 -15.56 9.94 -2.36
CA SER A 60 -16.00 9.19 -3.54
C SER A 60 -14.79 8.72 -4.36
N ALA A 61 -13.86 9.63 -4.64
CA ALA A 61 -12.61 9.28 -5.32
C ALA A 61 -11.75 8.30 -4.47
N ALA A 62 -11.71 8.48 -3.15
CA ALA A 62 -10.98 7.58 -2.26
C ALA A 62 -11.51 6.14 -2.35
N TRP A 63 -12.84 5.98 -2.39
CA TRP A 63 -13.49 4.69 -2.57
C TRP A 63 -13.17 4.06 -3.94
N GLY A 64 -13.20 4.87 -5.00
CA GLY A 64 -12.85 4.43 -6.35
C GLY A 64 -11.41 3.97 -6.48
N TYR A 65 -10.46 4.65 -5.80
CA TYR A 65 -9.06 4.23 -5.81
C TYR A 65 -8.81 2.94 -5.03
N HIS A 66 -9.39 2.79 -3.82
CA HIS A 66 -9.25 1.55 -3.04
C HIS A 66 -10.38 1.38 -2.02
N PRO A 67 -11.28 0.39 -2.18
CA PRO A 67 -12.42 0.21 -1.27
C PRO A 67 -12.03 -0.03 0.20
N LEU A 68 -10.83 -0.56 0.45
CA LEU A 68 -10.32 -0.86 1.79
C LEU A 68 -9.43 0.27 2.37
N PHE A 69 -9.53 1.50 1.85
CA PHE A 69 -8.72 2.63 2.34
C PHE A 69 -8.91 2.92 3.83
N TRP A 70 -10.04 2.57 4.41
CA TRP A 70 -10.38 2.72 5.82
C TRP A 70 -9.78 1.64 6.73
N LEU A 71 -9.38 0.48 6.18
CA LEU A 71 -8.89 -0.68 6.94
C LEU A 71 -7.63 -0.38 7.80
N PRO A 72 -6.69 0.46 7.40
CA PRO A 72 -5.56 0.84 8.24
C PRO A 72 -5.95 1.48 9.58
N ILE A 73 -7.11 2.15 9.65
CA ILE A 73 -7.57 2.81 10.88
C ILE A 73 -7.86 1.78 11.99
N PRO A 74 -8.75 0.79 11.81
CA PRO A 74 -8.97 -0.24 12.81
C PRO A 74 -7.74 -1.12 13.05
N ALA A 75 -6.92 -1.36 12.01
CA ALA A 75 -5.66 -2.09 12.16
C ALA A 75 -4.68 -1.37 13.08
N ALA A 76 -4.55 -0.04 12.95
CA ALA A 76 -3.76 0.78 13.86
C ALA A 76 -4.33 0.74 15.29
N GLY A 77 -5.63 0.82 15.46
CA GLY A 77 -6.30 0.65 16.76
C GLY A 77 -5.96 -0.68 17.41
N LEU A 78 -6.11 -1.79 16.67
CA LEU A 78 -5.74 -3.12 17.14
C LEU A 78 -4.25 -3.23 17.50
N PHE A 79 -3.39 -2.56 16.74
CA PHE A 79 -1.95 -2.54 17.02
C PHE A 79 -1.61 -1.74 18.27
N LEU A 80 -2.23 -0.58 18.49
CA LEU A 80 -2.04 0.22 19.70
C LEU A 80 -2.48 -0.55 20.97
N PHE A 81 -3.64 -1.19 20.88
CA PHE A 81 -4.23 -1.92 22.01
C PHE A 81 -3.81 -3.40 22.06
N ARG A 82 -2.84 -3.83 21.27
CA ARG A 82 -2.37 -5.23 21.16
C ARG A 82 -1.99 -5.89 22.47
N ARG A 83 -1.60 -5.09 23.49
CA ARG A 83 -1.26 -5.60 24.83
C ARG A 83 -2.49 -6.02 25.64
N GLN A 84 -3.66 -5.43 25.35
CA GLN A 84 -4.93 -5.69 26.06
C GLN A 84 -5.77 -6.72 25.32
N ILE A 85 -5.47 -6.98 24.05
CA ILE A 85 -6.26 -7.88 23.19
C ILE A 85 -5.60 -9.28 23.18
N PRO A 86 -6.39 -10.35 23.39
CA PRO A 86 -5.86 -11.70 23.34
C PRO A 86 -5.27 -12.02 21.94
N ARG A 87 -4.13 -12.70 21.92
CA ARG A 87 -3.42 -13.03 20.68
C ARG A 87 -4.25 -13.77 19.64
N ARG A 88 -5.28 -14.52 20.09
CA ARG A 88 -6.22 -15.24 19.21
C ARG A 88 -7.03 -14.26 18.37
N VAL A 89 -7.58 -13.20 19.00
CA VAL A 89 -8.36 -12.16 18.32
C VAL A 89 -7.47 -11.37 17.33
N LEU A 90 -6.26 -11.01 17.77
CA LEU A 90 -5.31 -10.28 16.92
C LEU A 90 -4.94 -11.10 15.68
N ARG A 91 -4.70 -12.40 15.85
CA ARG A 91 -4.38 -13.32 14.75
C ARG A 91 -5.59 -13.51 13.82
N GLY A 92 -6.79 -13.69 14.38
CA GLY A 92 -8.03 -13.79 13.61
C GLY A 92 -8.30 -12.53 12.78
N ALA A 93 -8.16 -11.35 13.38
CA ALA A 93 -8.31 -10.06 12.69
C ALA A 93 -7.28 -9.89 11.56
N ALA A 94 -6.02 -10.29 11.78
CA ALA A 94 -4.98 -10.23 10.75
C ALA A 94 -5.32 -11.16 9.57
N TRP A 95 -5.75 -12.38 9.82
CA TRP A 95 -6.16 -13.32 8.76
C TRP A 95 -7.41 -12.84 8.02
N ALA A 96 -8.41 -12.33 8.75
CA ALA A 96 -9.61 -11.76 8.14
C ALA A 96 -9.30 -10.55 7.25
N GLY A 97 -8.43 -9.65 7.73
CA GLY A 97 -7.95 -8.52 6.95
C GLY A 97 -7.19 -8.95 5.69
N ALA A 98 -6.27 -9.92 5.81
CA ALA A 98 -5.53 -10.46 4.67
C ALA A 98 -6.47 -11.13 3.65
N ALA A 99 -7.43 -11.93 4.10
CA ALA A 99 -8.41 -12.57 3.23
C ALA A 99 -9.26 -11.52 2.51
N LEU A 100 -9.73 -10.49 3.21
CA LEU A 100 -10.51 -9.39 2.63
C LEU A 100 -9.71 -8.65 1.55
N PHE A 101 -8.43 -8.38 1.82
CA PHE A 101 -7.53 -7.77 0.82
C PHE A 101 -7.38 -8.62 -0.43
N LEU A 102 -7.19 -9.93 -0.26
CA LEU A 102 -7.05 -10.86 -1.39
C LEU A 102 -8.35 -10.98 -2.19
N ILE A 103 -9.50 -11.03 -1.52
CA ILE A 103 -10.81 -11.09 -2.18
C ILE A 103 -11.03 -9.83 -3.01
N VAL A 104 -10.85 -8.65 -2.43
CA VAL A 104 -11.02 -7.37 -3.15
C VAL A 104 -10.02 -7.26 -4.29
N TYR A 105 -8.78 -7.70 -4.09
CA TYR A 105 -7.77 -7.74 -5.15
C TYR A 105 -8.19 -8.64 -6.30
N ALA A 106 -8.67 -9.86 -6.01
CA ALA A 106 -9.13 -10.79 -7.04
C ALA A 106 -10.34 -10.26 -7.83
N LEU A 107 -11.30 -9.65 -7.13
CA LEU A 107 -12.47 -9.04 -7.76
C LEU A 107 -12.09 -7.89 -8.69
N ARG A 108 -11.18 -7.01 -8.24
CA ARG A 108 -10.69 -5.88 -9.04
C ARG A 108 -9.82 -6.32 -10.22
N MET A 109 -9.05 -7.39 -10.06
CA MET A 109 -8.27 -7.97 -11.14
C MET A 109 -9.16 -8.59 -12.23
N ALA A 110 -10.35 -9.09 -11.85
CA ALA A 110 -11.33 -9.65 -12.77
C ALA A 110 -12.18 -8.58 -13.47
N ASP A 111 -12.16 -7.34 -13.00
CA ASP A 111 -12.92 -6.23 -13.59
C ASP A 111 -12.11 -5.55 -14.70
N PRO A 112 -12.51 -5.69 -15.98
CA PRO A 112 -11.82 -5.03 -17.10
C PRO A 112 -11.93 -3.49 -17.08
N GLY A 113 -12.89 -2.94 -16.33
CA GLY A 113 -13.12 -1.51 -16.19
C GLY A 113 -12.22 -0.84 -15.14
N ASP A 114 -11.51 -1.61 -14.32
CA ASP A 114 -10.66 -1.06 -13.28
C ASP A 114 -9.35 -0.50 -13.87
N SER A 115 -9.22 0.82 -13.82
CA SER A 115 -8.02 1.52 -14.30
C SER A 115 -6.84 1.50 -13.32
N VAL A 116 -7.07 1.13 -12.06
CA VAL A 116 -6.08 1.16 -10.98
C VAL A 116 -5.37 -0.19 -10.86
N VAL A 117 -6.14 -1.28 -10.89
CA VAL A 117 -5.61 -2.65 -10.83
C VAL A 117 -5.58 -3.25 -12.22
N THR A 118 -4.40 -3.35 -12.82
CA THR A 118 -4.23 -3.87 -14.17
C THR A 118 -3.29 -5.06 -14.17
N PHE A 119 -3.59 -6.03 -15.03
CA PHE A 119 -2.75 -7.18 -15.32
C PHE A 119 -2.15 -7.02 -16.72
N ALA A 120 -0.98 -6.43 -16.80
CA ALA A 120 -0.27 -6.22 -18.07
C ALA A 120 1.23 -6.57 -17.91
N PRO A 121 1.57 -7.86 -17.77
CA PRO A 121 2.95 -8.30 -17.54
C PRO A 121 3.91 -7.84 -18.64
N GLN A 122 3.40 -7.63 -19.85
CA GLN A 122 4.16 -7.13 -21.01
C GLN A 122 4.73 -5.71 -20.81
N THR A 123 4.14 -4.91 -19.91
CA THR A 123 4.59 -3.55 -19.61
C THR A 123 5.65 -3.51 -18.50
N GLY A 124 5.89 -4.65 -17.83
CA GLY A 124 6.87 -4.77 -16.77
C GLY A 124 8.32 -4.67 -17.29
N PHE A 125 9.17 -3.99 -16.52
CA PHE A 125 10.58 -3.85 -16.84
C PHE A 125 11.30 -5.21 -17.02
N LEU A 126 10.95 -6.20 -16.20
CA LEU A 126 11.51 -7.55 -16.30
C LEU A 126 11.12 -8.24 -17.61
N PHE A 127 9.89 -8.07 -18.06
CA PHE A 127 9.43 -8.67 -19.33
C PHE A 127 10.17 -8.05 -20.52
N ARG A 128 10.37 -6.72 -20.51
CA ARG A 128 11.11 -6.01 -21.53
C ARG A 128 12.57 -6.47 -21.62
N ILE A 129 13.24 -6.65 -20.48
CA ILE A 129 14.64 -7.13 -20.48
C ILE A 129 14.74 -8.55 -21.02
N VAL A 130 13.78 -9.43 -20.73
CA VAL A 130 13.86 -10.84 -21.07
C VAL A 130 13.43 -11.10 -22.52
N PHE A 131 12.44 -10.37 -23.04
CA PHE A 131 11.82 -10.66 -24.34
C PHE A 131 12.12 -9.63 -25.43
N GLU A 132 12.60 -8.45 -25.12
CA GLU A 132 12.99 -7.41 -26.11
C GLU A 132 14.52 -7.36 -26.39
N ARG A 133 15.26 -8.40 -26.02
CA ARG A 133 16.71 -8.49 -26.29
C ARG A 133 17.03 -9.20 -27.60
#